data_e240be533d7ce463b8837318dc8ac55a
#
_entry.id   e240be533d7ce463b8837318dc8ac55a
#
_cell.length_a   1.000
_cell.length_b   1.000
_cell.length_c   1.000
_cell.angle_alpha   90.00
_cell.angle_beta   90.00
_cell.angle_gamma   90.00
#
_symmetry.space_group_name_H-M   'P 1'
#
loop_
_entity.id
_entity.type
_entity.pdbx_description
1 polymer ?
#
loop_
_entity_poly.entity_id
_entity_poly.type
_entity_poly.pdbx_seq_one_letter_code
_entity_poly.pdbx_strand_id
1 'polypeptide(L)'
;KNNDLPDLLSTTRLARLYPDEFEDLGQYVDTSIFEPQALQIISQNYLTDKLSVLPQQFTITNVFYNKDAFEAAGLECPTVDDRWTMDEVYEAAKKLQDSGAVKYGMAMDASRARYDNLMYMNGGSLVEKDGDSFKVVADSQQNVDTLQSFVDANNSGVMPKAIWAGGSSDNPGDYFKNGDVGIYFSGSWNYNPFVQDITSFKFGVMPSPVGSAGGSAILGGAGLAVPTNAKNKDLALEFLKWFYTDKN
;
A
#
# COMPACT_ATOMS: atom_id res chain seq x y z
N LYS A 1 -19.74 15.91 -8.90
CA LYS A 1 -20.11 17.30 -9.20
C LYS A 1 -20.76 17.44 -10.58
N ASN A 2 -20.47 16.59 -11.54
CA ASN A 2 -21.01 16.69 -12.91
C ASN A 2 -21.99 15.58 -13.28
N ASN A 3 -22.37 14.71 -12.39
CA ASN A 3 -23.29 13.57 -12.62
C ASN A 3 -22.92 12.68 -13.83
N ASP A 4 -21.64 12.60 -14.15
CA ASP A 4 -21.09 11.95 -15.34
C ASP A 4 -20.04 10.90 -14.92
N LEU A 5 -20.52 9.89 -14.16
CA LEU A 5 -19.73 8.72 -13.87
C LEU A 5 -19.74 7.77 -15.07
N PRO A 6 -18.65 7.02 -15.33
CA PRO A 6 -18.69 5.95 -16.33
C PRO A 6 -19.66 4.85 -15.91
N ASP A 7 -20.15 4.06 -16.86
CA ASP A 7 -21.07 2.97 -16.59
C ASP A 7 -20.44 1.85 -15.73
N LEU A 8 -19.13 1.71 -15.81
CA LEU A 8 -18.31 0.81 -14.99
C LEU A 8 -17.05 1.53 -14.55
N LEU A 9 -16.69 1.43 -13.29
CA LEU A 9 -15.48 2.05 -12.75
C LEU A 9 -14.68 1.11 -11.86
N SER A 10 -13.36 1.25 -11.92
CA SER A 10 -12.46 0.68 -10.94
C SER A 10 -12.28 1.67 -9.79
N THR A 11 -12.47 1.21 -8.56
CA THR A 11 -12.41 2.08 -7.37
C THR A 11 -11.84 1.33 -6.18
N THR A 12 -11.16 2.06 -5.31
CA THR A 12 -10.62 1.53 -4.05
C THR A 12 -11.54 1.81 -2.86
N ARG A 13 -12.27 2.93 -2.85
CA ARG A 13 -13.04 3.38 -1.68
C ARG A 13 -14.40 3.97 -2.02
N LEU A 14 -14.54 4.56 -3.21
CA LEU A 14 -15.69 5.39 -3.52
C LEU A 14 -17.03 4.67 -3.32
N ALA A 15 -17.16 3.47 -3.88
CA ALA A 15 -18.39 2.69 -3.80
C ALA A 15 -18.73 2.26 -2.36
N ARG A 16 -17.74 2.08 -1.48
CA ARG A 16 -17.97 1.77 -0.06
C ARG A 16 -18.39 2.99 0.77
N LEU A 17 -17.89 4.18 0.39
CA LEU A 17 -18.25 5.44 1.07
C LEU A 17 -19.65 5.93 0.69
N TYR A 18 -20.13 5.57 -0.50
CA TYR A 18 -21.42 5.99 -1.05
C TYR A 18 -22.18 4.78 -1.59
N PRO A 19 -22.52 3.77 -0.75
CA PRO A 19 -23.09 2.49 -1.22
C PRO A 19 -24.42 2.66 -1.96
N ASP A 20 -25.21 3.68 -1.65
CA ASP A 20 -26.51 3.94 -2.28
C ASP A 20 -26.40 4.44 -3.72
N GLU A 21 -25.22 4.99 -4.09
CA GLU A 21 -24.96 5.47 -5.44
C GLU A 21 -24.53 4.33 -6.40
N PHE A 22 -24.38 3.10 -5.91
CA PHE A 22 -23.91 1.95 -6.67
C PHE A 22 -24.85 0.76 -6.56
N GLU A 23 -24.87 -0.08 -7.59
CA GLU A 23 -25.64 -1.32 -7.62
C GLU A 23 -25.15 -2.32 -6.56
N ASP A 24 -26.05 -3.15 -6.04
CA ASP A 24 -25.70 -4.30 -5.21
C ASP A 24 -25.25 -5.47 -6.10
N LEU A 25 -23.96 -5.59 -6.29
CA LEU A 25 -23.37 -6.55 -7.22
C LEU A 25 -23.46 -8.00 -6.73
N GLY A 26 -23.68 -8.22 -5.43
CA GLY A 26 -23.93 -9.54 -4.87
C GLY A 26 -25.16 -10.25 -5.42
N GLN A 27 -26.08 -9.49 -6.05
CA GLN A 27 -27.25 -10.06 -6.72
C GLN A 27 -26.96 -10.57 -8.14
N TYR A 28 -25.83 -10.20 -8.72
CA TYR A 28 -25.49 -10.44 -10.13
C TYR A 28 -24.33 -11.40 -10.32
N VAL A 29 -23.45 -11.53 -9.33
CA VAL A 29 -22.23 -12.33 -9.39
C VAL A 29 -22.18 -13.28 -8.19
N ASP A 30 -21.80 -14.54 -8.44
CA ASP A 30 -21.54 -15.49 -7.36
C ASP A 30 -20.30 -15.08 -6.57
N THR A 31 -20.49 -14.63 -5.35
CA THR A 31 -19.41 -14.12 -4.50
C THR A 31 -18.52 -15.21 -3.89
N SER A 32 -18.92 -16.47 -4.00
CA SER A 32 -18.12 -17.62 -3.53
C SER A 32 -16.83 -17.85 -4.30
N ILE A 33 -16.69 -17.23 -5.48
CA ILE A 33 -15.48 -17.27 -6.31
C ILE A 33 -14.32 -16.46 -5.73
N PHE A 34 -14.60 -15.51 -4.82
CA PHE A 34 -13.59 -14.64 -4.25
C PHE A 34 -12.97 -15.24 -2.99
N GLU A 35 -11.67 -15.01 -2.81
CA GLU A 35 -11.04 -15.23 -1.53
C GLU A 35 -11.75 -14.39 -0.44
N PRO A 36 -12.15 -15.00 0.70
CA PRO A 36 -12.93 -14.30 1.73
C PRO A 36 -12.25 -13.01 2.22
N GLN A 37 -10.95 -13.01 2.35
CA GLN A 37 -10.19 -11.83 2.78
C GLN A 37 -10.23 -10.71 1.73
N ALA A 38 -10.17 -11.02 0.44
CA ALA A 38 -10.28 -10.03 -0.61
C ALA A 38 -11.68 -9.39 -0.63
N LEU A 39 -12.72 -10.21 -0.49
CA LEU A 39 -14.10 -9.73 -0.40
C LEU A 39 -14.28 -8.84 0.85
N GLN A 40 -13.75 -9.26 1.99
CA GLN A 40 -13.80 -8.49 3.23
C GLN A 40 -13.12 -7.12 3.07
N ILE A 41 -11.91 -7.07 2.52
CA ILE A 41 -11.10 -5.84 2.46
C ILE A 41 -11.63 -4.87 1.39
N ILE A 42 -12.07 -5.40 0.24
CA ILE A 42 -12.45 -4.57 -0.90
C ILE A 42 -13.94 -4.24 -0.90
N SER A 43 -14.79 -5.19 -0.56
CA SER A 43 -16.23 -5.08 -0.76
C SER A 43 -17.02 -4.82 0.52
N GLN A 44 -16.55 -5.29 1.68
CA GLN A 44 -17.30 -5.16 2.92
C GLN A 44 -17.54 -3.70 3.29
N ASN A 45 -18.79 -3.39 3.56
CA ASN A 45 -19.22 -2.12 4.11
C ASN A 45 -19.79 -2.36 5.52
N TYR A 46 -19.34 -1.58 6.49
CA TYR A 46 -19.82 -1.71 7.88
C TYR A 46 -21.16 -1.02 8.15
N LEU A 47 -21.66 -0.27 7.15
CA LEU A 47 -22.93 0.46 7.24
C LEU A 47 -24.09 -0.28 6.57
N THR A 48 -23.81 -1.26 5.72
CA THR A 48 -24.80 -2.01 4.95
C THR A 48 -24.24 -3.35 4.49
N ASP A 49 -25.11 -4.34 4.27
CA ASP A 49 -24.75 -5.64 3.69
C ASP A 49 -24.62 -5.60 2.15
N LYS A 50 -24.87 -4.43 1.55
CA LYS A 50 -24.79 -4.22 0.11
C LYS A 50 -23.36 -4.33 -0.40
N LEU A 51 -23.13 -5.14 -1.42
CA LEU A 51 -21.83 -5.29 -2.10
C LEU A 51 -21.75 -4.31 -3.29
N SER A 52 -21.43 -3.05 -2.99
CA SER A 52 -21.35 -1.98 -3.99
C SER A 52 -20.12 -2.04 -4.89
N VAL A 53 -19.19 -2.94 -4.59
CA VAL A 53 -17.93 -3.15 -5.32
C VAL A 53 -17.49 -4.59 -5.19
N LEU A 54 -16.99 -5.21 -6.26
CA LEU A 54 -16.44 -6.56 -6.23
C LEU A 54 -14.92 -6.54 -6.50
N PRO A 55 -14.13 -7.43 -5.88
CA PRO A 55 -12.67 -7.42 -6.00
C PRO A 55 -12.21 -7.60 -7.45
N GLN A 56 -11.32 -6.74 -7.93
CA GLN A 56 -10.63 -6.86 -9.22
C GLN A 56 -9.15 -7.17 -9.04
N GLN A 57 -8.52 -6.55 -8.07
CA GLN A 57 -7.12 -6.75 -7.74
C GLN A 57 -6.90 -6.65 -6.24
N PHE A 58 -5.92 -7.39 -5.77
CA PHE A 58 -5.54 -7.46 -4.37
C PHE A 58 -4.06 -7.12 -4.24
N THR A 59 -3.72 -6.20 -3.35
CA THR A 59 -2.36 -5.72 -3.18
C THR A 59 -1.96 -5.70 -1.71
N ILE A 60 -0.67 -5.81 -1.46
CA ILE A 60 -0.08 -5.74 -0.12
C ILE A 60 1.12 -4.81 -0.13
N THR A 61 1.42 -4.20 1.01
CA THR A 61 2.70 -3.51 1.22
C THR A 61 3.85 -4.45 0.96
N ASN A 62 4.82 -3.99 0.15
CA ASN A 62 6.08 -4.69 -0.10
C ASN A 62 7.26 -3.77 0.15
N VAL A 63 8.36 -4.36 0.61
CA VAL A 63 9.65 -3.70 0.72
C VAL A 63 10.59 -4.33 -0.27
N PHE A 64 10.99 -3.55 -1.27
CA PHE A 64 11.96 -3.97 -2.28
C PHE A 64 13.36 -3.58 -1.85
N TYR A 65 14.37 -4.35 -2.28
CA TYR A 65 15.76 -4.01 -2.03
C TYR A 65 16.66 -4.31 -3.24
N ASN A 66 17.72 -3.52 -3.40
CA ASN A 66 18.74 -3.71 -4.40
C ASN A 66 19.79 -4.69 -3.87
N LYS A 67 19.79 -5.93 -4.41
CA LYS A 67 20.69 -7.02 -3.97
C LYS A 67 22.16 -6.67 -4.17
N ASP A 68 22.47 -6.08 -5.31
CA ASP A 68 23.86 -5.74 -5.66
C ASP A 68 24.40 -4.64 -4.73
N ALA A 69 23.56 -3.68 -4.36
CA ALA A 69 23.91 -2.65 -3.39
C ALA A 69 24.07 -3.22 -1.96
N PHE A 70 23.23 -4.19 -1.56
CA PHE A 70 23.37 -4.89 -0.28
C PHE A 70 24.70 -5.65 -0.23
N GLU A 71 25.05 -6.40 -1.29
CA GLU A 71 26.32 -7.11 -1.39
C GLU A 71 27.50 -6.14 -1.31
N ALA A 72 27.45 -5.02 -2.05
CA ALA A 72 28.50 -4.01 -2.02
C ALA A 72 28.68 -3.34 -0.65
N ALA A 73 27.59 -3.20 0.13
CA ALA A 73 27.62 -2.64 1.48
C ALA A 73 27.90 -3.71 2.57
N GLY A 74 28.07 -4.98 2.21
CA GLY A 74 28.25 -6.08 3.16
C GLY A 74 27.04 -6.30 4.05
N LEU A 75 25.82 -6.09 3.50
CA LEU A 75 24.56 -6.31 4.20
C LEU A 75 23.90 -7.60 3.75
N GLU A 76 23.32 -8.32 4.71
CA GLU A 76 22.46 -9.47 4.46
C GLU A 76 20.99 -9.04 4.57
N CYS A 77 20.13 -9.57 3.68
CA CYS A 77 18.70 -9.33 3.74
C CYS A 77 18.11 -10.06 4.97
N PRO A 78 17.26 -9.40 5.78
CA PRO A 78 16.60 -10.06 6.90
C PRO A 78 15.71 -11.21 6.44
N THR A 79 15.48 -12.17 7.31
CA THR A 79 14.57 -13.31 7.07
C THR A 79 13.20 -13.05 7.72
N VAL A 80 12.21 -13.90 7.43
CA VAL A 80 10.90 -13.82 8.07
C VAL A 80 10.93 -14.14 9.56
N ASP A 81 11.93 -14.92 9.99
CA ASP A 81 12.12 -15.32 11.39
C ASP A 81 12.99 -14.33 12.17
N ASP A 82 13.81 -13.54 11.45
CA ASP A 82 14.70 -12.52 12.02
C ASP A 82 14.51 -11.21 11.23
N ARG A 83 13.40 -10.56 11.49
CA ARG A 83 12.99 -9.32 10.79
C ARG A 83 13.60 -8.12 11.48
N TRP A 84 14.03 -7.17 10.66
CA TRP A 84 14.54 -5.90 11.15
C TRP A 84 13.46 -5.03 11.79
N THR A 85 13.85 -4.25 12.76
CA THR A 85 13.11 -3.07 13.23
C THR A 85 13.27 -1.92 12.24
N MET A 86 12.49 -0.85 12.39
CA MET A 86 12.71 0.36 11.55
C MET A 86 14.04 1.04 11.83
N ASP A 87 14.55 0.99 13.06
CA ASP A 87 15.86 1.55 13.39
C ASP A 87 16.97 0.80 12.63
N GLU A 88 16.92 -0.54 12.59
CA GLU A 88 17.85 -1.35 11.79
C GLU A 88 17.72 -1.08 10.29
N VAL A 89 16.49 -0.80 9.78
CA VAL A 89 16.29 -0.36 8.39
C VAL A 89 16.98 0.99 8.14
N TYR A 90 16.86 1.94 9.06
CA TYR A 90 17.51 3.26 8.91
C TYR A 90 19.03 3.14 8.99
N GLU A 91 19.56 2.28 9.87
CA GLU A 91 20.99 1.97 9.94
C GLU A 91 21.50 1.31 8.65
N ALA A 92 20.76 0.33 8.12
CA ALA A 92 21.08 -0.31 6.85
C ALA A 92 21.03 0.68 5.69
N ALA A 93 20.03 1.56 5.66
CA ALA A 93 19.92 2.62 4.67
C ALA A 93 21.13 3.57 4.73
N LYS A 94 21.58 3.93 5.93
CA LYS A 94 22.80 4.73 6.11
C LYS A 94 24.04 4.01 5.58
N LYS A 95 24.21 2.73 5.89
CA LYS A 95 25.34 1.92 5.40
C LYS A 95 25.34 1.80 3.87
N LEU A 96 24.15 1.60 3.25
CA LEU A 96 24.00 1.57 1.80
C LEU A 96 24.44 2.88 1.15
N GLN A 97 24.04 4.01 1.71
CA GLN A 97 24.45 5.33 1.22
C GLN A 97 25.94 5.58 1.42
N ASP A 98 26.48 5.28 2.60
CA ASP A 98 27.90 5.49 2.94
C ASP A 98 28.84 4.61 2.13
N SER A 99 28.39 3.43 1.68
CA SER A 99 29.15 2.55 0.78
C SER A 99 29.35 3.16 -0.62
N GLY A 100 28.54 4.17 -0.97
CA GLY A 100 28.52 4.74 -2.33
C GLY A 100 27.85 3.87 -3.39
N ALA A 101 27.26 2.73 -2.99
CA ALA A 101 26.56 1.85 -3.92
C ALA A 101 25.23 2.45 -4.41
N VAL A 102 24.64 3.35 -3.64
CA VAL A 102 23.40 4.07 -3.96
C VAL A 102 23.50 5.54 -3.55
N LYS A 103 22.72 6.38 -4.18
CA LYS A 103 22.64 7.80 -3.85
C LYS A 103 21.88 8.06 -2.55
N TYR A 104 20.84 7.31 -2.31
CA TYR A 104 20.01 7.35 -1.10
C TYR A 104 19.85 5.93 -0.56
N GLY A 105 19.90 5.77 0.76
CA GLY A 105 19.79 4.46 1.37
C GLY A 105 18.41 3.86 1.20
N MET A 106 17.36 4.68 1.28
CA MET A 106 15.98 4.22 1.11
C MET A 106 15.05 5.26 0.49
N ALA A 107 13.90 4.79 0.04
CA ALA A 107 12.74 5.61 -0.32
C ALA A 107 11.45 4.94 0.18
N MET A 108 10.40 5.74 0.28
CA MET A 108 9.06 5.28 0.67
C MET A 108 8.03 6.09 -0.13
N ASP A 109 6.96 5.44 -0.61
CA ASP A 109 5.87 6.15 -1.25
C ASP A 109 5.31 7.21 -0.31
N ALA A 110 5.19 8.44 -0.78
CA ALA A 110 4.59 9.54 -0.03
C ALA A 110 3.07 9.33 0.11
N SER A 111 2.70 8.35 0.87
CA SER A 111 1.30 8.02 1.12
C SER A 111 1.04 7.73 2.59
N ARG A 112 -0.14 8.11 3.04
CA ARG A 112 -0.61 7.77 4.38
C ARG A 112 -0.51 6.25 4.64
N ALA A 113 -0.87 5.44 3.65
CA ALA A 113 -0.85 3.99 3.80
C ALA A 113 0.55 3.44 4.12
N ARG A 114 1.63 4.09 3.63
CA ARG A 114 3.00 3.68 3.99
C ARG A 114 3.36 4.13 5.39
N TYR A 115 3.04 5.37 5.74
CA TYR A 115 3.27 5.90 7.08
C TYR A 115 2.45 5.17 8.16
N ASP A 116 1.18 4.87 7.87
CA ASP A 116 0.30 4.15 8.80
C ASP A 116 0.89 2.77 9.20
N ASN A 117 1.64 2.10 8.33
CA ASN A 117 2.36 0.87 8.71
C ASN A 117 3.39 1.11 9.82
N LEU A 118 4.14 2.20 9.74
CA LEU A 118 5.12 2.57 10.78
C LEU A 118 4.42 2.84 12.12
N MET A 119 3.32 3.57 12.05
CA MET A 119 2.51 3.90 13.22
C MET A 119 1.94 2.63 13.88
N TYR A 120 1.29 1.76 13.10
CA TYR A 120 0.66 0.55 13.63
C TYR A 120 1.65 -0.47 14.17
N MET A 121 2.81 -0.67 13.51
CA MET A 121 3.81 -1.61 14.03
C MET A 121 4.38 -1.19 15.38
N ASN A 122 4.36 0.11 15.70
CA ASN A 122 4.79 0.65 16.98
C ASN A 122 3.64 0.81 18.00
N GLY A 123 2.46 0.28 17.70
CA GLY A 123 1.29 0.32 18.58
C GLY A 123 0.55 1.64 18.59
N GLY A 124 0.88 2.55 17.65
CA GLY A 124 0.16 3.82 17.48
C GLY A 124 -1.16 3.63 16.74
N SER A 125 -2.06 4.59 16.93
CA SER A 125 -3.34 4.69 16.22
C SER A 125 -3.79 6.15 16.17
N LEU A 126 -4.64 6.51 15.22
CA LEU A 126 -5.27 7.84 15.20
C LEU A 126 -6.53 7.90 16.06
N VAL A 127 -7.23 6.77 16.14
CA VAL A 127 -8.47 6.64 16.92
C VAL A 127 -8.49 5.28 17.62
N GLU A 128 -9.06 5.25 18.78
CA GLU A 128 -9.34 4.02 19.55
C GLU A 128 -10.84 3.91 19.82
N LYS A 129 -11.32 2.67 19.92
CA LYS A 129 -12.71 2.41 20.31
C LYS A 129 -12.87 2.71 21.80
N ASP A 130 -13.91 3.48 22.14
CA ASP A 130 -14.28 3.85 23.50
C ASP A 130 -15.77 3.56 23.71
N GLY A 131 -16.08 2.35 24.16
CA GLY A 131 -17.46 1.86 24.22
C GLY A 131 -18.11 1.84 22.83
N ASP A 132 -19.20 2.59 22.66
CA ASP A 132 -19.91 2.77 21.38
C ASP A 132 -19.43 4.00 20.58
N SER A 133 -18.37 4.67 21.07
CA SER A 133 -17.78 5.85 20.42
C SER A 133 -16.33 5.62 20.02
N PHE A 134 -15.69 6.66 19.49
CA PHE A 134 -14.27 6.67 19.18
C PHE A 134 -13.59 7.86 19.86
N LYS A 135 -12.42 7.62 20.44
CA LYS A 135 -11.54 8.62 20.99
C LYS A 135 -10.39 8.87 20.02
N VAL A 136 -10.06 10.13 19.79
CA VAL A 136 -8.85 10.52 19.04
C VAL A 136 -7.63 10.37 19.96
N VAL A 137 -6.61 9.64 19.47
CA VAL A 137 -5.35 9.36 20.18
C VAL A 137 -4.13 9.68 19.30
N ALA A 138 -4.30 10.62 18.38
CA ALA A 138 -3.27 10.99 17.41
C ALA A 138 -2.00 11.57 18.06
N ASP A 139 -2.11 12.08 19.27
CA ASP A 139 -1.03 12.66 20.09
C ASP A 139 -0.43 11.67 21.10
N SER A 140 -0.72 10.38 20.96
CA SER A 140 -0.10 9.34 21.81
C SER A 140 1.42 9.36 21.67
N GLN A 141 2.13 8.95 22.73
CA GLN A 141 3.60 8.93 22.72
C GLN A 141 4.14 8.06 21.61
N GLN A 142 3.51 6.90 21.33
CA GLN A 142 3.89 6.01 20.24
C GLN A 142 3.82 6.69 18.87
N ASN A 143 2.80 7.50 18.64
CA ASN A 143 2.67 8.28 17.40
C ASN A 143 3.73 9.37 17.30
N VAL A 144 3.99 10.08 18.40
CA VAL A 144 5.02 11.14 18.46
C VAL A 144 6.40 10.54 18.19
N ASP A 145 6.77 9.45 18.87
CA ASP A 145 8.06 8.80 18.71
C ASP A 145 8.25 8.25 17.29
N THR A 146 7.21 7.61 16.74
CA THR A 146 7.25 7.11 15.35
C THR A 146 7.42 8.26 14.34
N LEU A 147 6.69 9.35 14.52
CA LEU A 147 6.80 10.50 13.63
C LEU A 147 8.18 11.17 13.77
N GLN A 148 8.70 11.30 14.97
CA GLN A 148 10.02 11.90 15.21
C GLN A 148 11.12 11.06 14.53
N SER A 149 11.12 9.74 14.72
CA SER A 149 12.07 8.83 14.07
C SER A 149 12.01 8.94 12.54
N PHE A 150 10.80 9.01 11.96
CA PHE A 150 10.62 9.19 10.53
C PHE A 150 11.13 10.56 10.03
N VAL A 151 10.87 11.63 10.77
CA VAL A 151 11.36 12.98 10.46
C VAL A 151 12.89 13.04 10.54
N ASP A 152 13.47 12.42 11.56
CA ASP A 152 14.93 12.37 11.74
C ASP A 152 15.60 11.60 10.60
N ALA A 153 15.03 10.47 10.17
CA ALA A 153 15.51 9.74 9.02
C ALA A 153 15.44 10.58 7.73
N ASN A 154 14.36 11.33 7.50
CA ASN A 154 14.29 12.26 6.36
C ASN A 154 15.35 13.38 6.45
N ASN A 155 15.55 13.94 7.63
CA ASN A 155 16.51 15.02 7.85
C ASN A 155 17.96 14.57 7.70
N SER A 156 18.26 13.30 8.02
CA SER A 156 19.60 12.73 7.86
C SER A 156 20.03 12.61 6.39
N GLY A 157 19.10 12.69 5.46
CA GLY A 157 19.36 12.62 4.01
C GLY A 157 19.46 11.20 3.46
N VAL A 158 19.11 10.17 4.23
CA VAL A 158 19.03 8.78 3.73
C VAL A 158 17.87 8.56 2.75
N MET A 159 16.91 9.49 2.72
CA MET A 159 15.79 9.51 1.78
C MET A 159 15.84 10.75 0.87
N PRO A 160 15.35 10.65 -0.38
CA PRO A 160 15.17 11.82 -1.24
C PRO A 160 14.13 12.77 -0.62
N LYS A 161 14.56 13.94 -0.16
CA LYS A 161 13.68 14.94 0.51
C LYS A 161 12.50 15.38 -0.36
N ALA A 162 12.69 15.41 -1.69
CA ALA A 162 11.66 15.82 -2.63
C ALA A 162 10.40 14.93 -2.57
N ILE A 163 10.53 13.63 -2.27
CA ILE A 163 9.40 12.71 -2.21
C ILE A 163 8.33 13.14 -1.20
N TRP A 164 8.75 13.63 -0.03
CA TRP A 164 7.85 14.05 1.05
C TRP A 164 7.60 15.57 1.09
N ALA A 165 8.19 16.31 0.15
CA ALA A 165 7.90 17.73 0.01
C ALA A 165 6.47 17.93 -0.55
N GLY A 166 5.69 18.79 0.08
CA GLY A 166 4.34 19.08 -0.40
C GLY A 166 4.37 19.61 -1.84
N GLY A 167 3.53 19.01 -2.69
CA GLY A 167 3.45 19.37 -4.12
C GLY A 167 4.53 18.77 -5.01
N SER A 168 5.37 17.88 -4.50
CA SER A 168 6.33 17.13 -5.32
C SER A 168 5.61 16.20 -6.31
N SER A 169 6.13 16.12 -7.52
CA SER A 169 5.74 15.12 -8.54
C SER A 169 6.72 13.94 -8.61
N ASP A 170 7.73 13.91 -7.74
CA ASP A 170 8.74 12.87 -7.72
C ASP A 170 8.12 11.50 -7.39
N ASN A 171 8.39 10.54 -8.27
CA ASN A 171 7.94 9.16 -8.08
C ASN A 171 9.07 8.33 -7.42
N PRO A 172 8.89 7.87 -6.17
CA PRO A 172 9.91 7.09 -5.50
C PRO A 172 10.27 5.77 -6.21
N GLY A 173 9.34 5.20 -6.98
CA GLY A 173 9.59 4.02 -7.81
C GLY A 173 10.64 4.25 -8.90
N ASP A 174 10.74 5.47 -9.44
CA ASP A 174 11.74 5.81 -10.44
C ASP A 174 13.15 5.86 -9.85
N TYR A 175 13.31 6.37 -8.62
CA TYR A 175 14.58 6.29 -7.90
C TYR A 175 15.03 4.84 -7.70
N PHE A 176 14.12 3.93 -7.38
CA PHE A 176 14.46 2.53 -7.22
C PHE A 176 14.80 1.88 -8.57
N LYS A 177 14.01 2.08 -9.61
CA LYS A 177 14.27 1.54 -10.95
C LYS A 177 15.63 1.97 -11.53
N ASN A 178 16.06 3.20 -11.22
CA ASN A 178 17.32 3.74 -11.66
C ASN A 178 18.52 3.23 -10.83
N GLY A 179 18.29 2.50 -9.73
CA GLY A 179 19.35 2.06 -8.83
C GLY A 179 19.85 3.14 -7.87
N ASP A 180 19.15 4.29 -7.79
CA ASP A 180 19.52 5.39 -6.89
C ASP A 180 19.23 5.08 -5.41
N VAL A 181 18.39 4.06 -5.13
CA VAL A 181 17.88 3.71 -3.82
C VAL A 181 18.14 2.24 -3.49
N GLY A 182 18.58 1.96 -2.26
CA GLY A 182 18.88 0.59 -1.80
C GLY A 182 17.66 -0.16 -1.27
N ILE A 183 16.77 0.52 -0.54
CA ILE A 183 15.53 -0.06 0.06
C ILE A 183 14.35 0.80 -0.37
N TYR A 184 13.25 0.15 -0.82
CA TYR A 184 12.07 0.88 -1.28
C TYR A 184 10.77 0.32 -0.68
N PHE A 185 10.09 1.13 0.12
CA PHE A 185 8.79 0.83 0.71
C PHE A 185 7.65 1.23 -0.22
N SER A 186 6.94 0.26 -0.75
CA SER A 186 5.82 0.46 -1.67
C SER A 186 4.79 -0.67 -1.56
N GLY A 187 4.38 -1.26 -2.66
CA GLY A 187 3.43 -2.36 -2.68
C GLY A 187 3.63 -3.30 -3.86
N SER A 188 2.95 -4.44 -3.79
CA SER A 188 3.09 -5.56 -4.70
C SER A 188 2.83 -5.21 -6.18
N TRP A 189 2.12 -4.13 -6.47
CA TRP A 189 1.87 -3.66 -7.84
C TRP A 189 3.14 -3.29 -8.61
N ASN A 190 4.24 -2.98 -7.92
CA ASN A 190 5.52 -2.66 -8.55
C ASN A 190 6.33 -3.89 -8.96
N TYR A 191 5.98 -5.10 -8.48
CA TYR A 191 6.81 -6.28 -8.73
C TYR A 191 6.95 -6.59 -10.23
N ASN A 192 5.84 -6.71 -10.95
CA ASN A 192 5.87 -7.01 -12.38
C ASN A 192 6.53 -5.91 -13.22
N PRO A 193 6.23 -4.61 -13.03
CA PRO A 193 6.99 -3.54 -13.67
C PRO A 193 8.49 -3.63 -13.39
N PHE A 194 8.90 -3.89 -12.15
CA PHE A 194 10.33 -3.99 -11.82
C PHE A 194 11.02 -5.19 -12.49
N VAL A 195 10.32 -6.33 -12.60
CA VAL A 195 10.85 -7.49 -13.36
C VAL A 195 11.08 -7.14 -14.83
N GLN A 196 10.24 -6.28 -15.41
CA GLN A 196 10.35 -5.88 -16.82
C GLN A 196 11.37 -4.75 -17.04
N ASP A 197 11.41 -3.77 -16.14
CA ASP A 197 12.14 -2.51 -16.35
C ASP A 197 13.54 -2.53 -15.77
N ILE A 198 13.80 -3.25 -14.66
CA ILE A 198 15.10 -3.26 -14.00
C ILE A 198 16.00 -4.31 -14.65
N THR A 199 16.97 -3.84 -15.43
CA THR A 199 17.96 -4.69 -16.11
C THR A 199 19.40 -4.42 -15.64
N SER A 200 19.62 -3.34 -14.88
CA SER A 200 20.95 -2.86 -14.48
C SER A 200 21.44 -3.44 -13.16
N PHE A 201 20.57 -4.01 -12.34
CA PHE A 201 20.89 -4.64 -11.05
C PHE A 201 19.87 -5.72 -10.71
N LYS A 202 20.20 -6.57 -9.73
CA LYS A 202 19.29 -7.58 -9.18
C LYS A 202 18.52 -6.99 -8.01
N PHE A 203 17.22 -7.16 -8.00
CA PHE A 203 16.40 -6.77 -6.86
C PHE A 203 15.74 -7.98 -6.16
N GLY A 204 15.21 -7.76 -5.00
CA GLY A 204 14.43 -8.72 -4.23
C GLY A 204 13.34 -8.04 -3.42
N VAL A 205 12.58 -8.86 -2.72
CA VAL A 205 11.60 -8.44 -1.71
C VAL A 205 12.11 -8.90 -0.36
N MET A 206 12.13 -8.00 0.61
CA MET A 206 12.50 -8.31 1.99
C MET A 206 11.26 -8.30 2.89
N PRO A 207 11.26 -9.03 4.00
CA PRO A 207 10.18 -8.98 4.98
C PRO A 207 9.93 -7.55 5.45
N SER A 208 8.66 -7.18 5.63
CA SER A 208 8.32 -5.91 6.28
C SER A 208 8.91 -5.87 7.69
N PRO A 209 9.43 -4.72 8.14
CA PRO A 209 10.00 -4.60 9.46
C PRO A 209 8.95 -4.85 10.56
N VAL A 210 9.45 -4.95 11.80
CA VAL A 210 8.63 -5.11 12.99
C VAL A 210 8.85 -3.96 13.96
N GLY A 211 7.85 -3.65 14.74
CA GLY A 211 7.93 -2.74 15.87
C GLY A 211 7.47 -3.39 17.16
N SER A 212 7.28 -2.60 18.20
CA SER A 212 6.87 -3.08 19.53
C SER A 212 5.53 -3.81 19.55
N ALA A 213 4.63 -3.52 18.61
CA ALA A 213 3.32 -4.17 18.46
C ALA A 213 3.33 -5.28 17.37
N GLY A 214 4.48 -5.57 16.78
CA GLY A 214 4.64 -6.58 15.75
C GLY A 214 4.82 -6.01 14.35
N GLY A 215 4.54 -6.81 13.32
CA GLY A 215 4.59 -6.37 11.93
C GLY A 215 3.27 -5.73 11.48
N SER A 216 3.37 -4.79 10.55
CA SER A 216 2.22 -4.19 9.90
C SER A 216 2.39 -4.20 8.38
N ALA A 217 1.32 -4.54 7.69
CA ALA A 217 1.24 -4.41 6.24
C ALA A 217 -0.19 -4.03 5.86
N ILE A 218 -0.36 -3.00 5.06
CA ILE A 218 -1.68 -2.64 4.58
C ILE A 218 -2.04 -3.55 3.41
N LEU A 219 -3.15 -4.24 3.58
CA LEU A 219 -3.83 -4.92 2.49
C LEU A 219 -4.70 -3.90 1.76
N GLY A 220 -4.66 -3.94 0.46
CA GLY A 220 -5.44 -3.05 -0.40
C GLY A 220 -5.84 -3.73 -1.68
N GLY A 221 -6.32 -2.95 -2.60
CA GLY A 221 -6.75 -3.42 -3.90
C GLY A 221 -7.75 -2.46 -4.50
N ALA A 222 -8.27 -2.81 -5.65
CA ALA A 222 -9.36 -2.12 -6.30
C ALA A 222 -10.44 -3.13 -6.67
N GLY A 223 -11.65 -2.64 -6.81
CA GLY A 223 -12.79 -3.42 -7.27
C GLY A 223 -13.55 -2.71 -8.36
N LEU A 224 -14.38 -3.46 -9.06
CA LEU A 224 -15.31 -2.94 -10.06
C LEU A 224 -16.65 -2.59 -9.42
N ALA A 225 -17.20 -1.46 -9.82
CA ALA A 225 -18.48 -0.95 -9.34
C ALA A 225 -19.30 -0.37 -10.50
N VAL A 226 -20.64 -0.48 -10.42
CA VAL A 226 -21.58 0.05 -11.39
C VAL A 226 -22.46 1.09 -10.69
N PRO A 227 -22.45 2.37 -11.12
CA PRO A 227 -23.33 3.39 -10.59
C PRO A 227 -24.82 3.07 -10.84
N THR A 228 -25.68 3.41 -9.89
CA THR A 228 -27.14 3.22 -10.04
C THR A 228 -27.73 4.02 -11.21
N ASN A 229 -27.10 5.16 -11.54
CA ASN A 229 -27.49 6.05 -12.64
C ASN A 229 -26.67 5.82 -13.94
N ALA A 230 -25.98 4.68 -14.07
CA ALA A 230 -25.24 4.31 -15.28
C ALA A 230 -26.18 4.29 -16.51
N LYS A 231 -25.74 4.88 -17.62
CA LYS A 231 -26.53 4.97 -18.86
C LYS A 231 -26.71 3.60 -19.53
N ASN A 232 -25.65 2.77 -19.47
CA ASN A 232 -25.64 1.42 -20.06
C ASN A 232 -25.50 0.36 -18.94
N LYS A 233 -26.29 0.50 -17.89
CA LYS A 233 -26.23 -0.35 -16.69
C LYS A 233 -26.28 -1.83 -17.01
N ASP A 234 -27.24 -2.27 -17.82
CA ASP A 234 -27.44 -3.69 -18.15
C ASP A 234 -26.20 -4.27 -18.84
N LEU A 235 -25.60 -3.50 -19.75
CA LEU A 235 -24.36 -3.89 -20.43
C LEU A 235 -23.16 -3.98 -19.44
N ALA A 236 -23.06 -3.03 -18.52
CA ALA A 236 -22.04 -3.05 -17.49
C ALA A 236 -22.18 -4.26 -16.56
N LEU A 237 -23.40 -4.62 -16.17
CA LEU A 237 -23.68 -5.80 -15.35
C LEU A 237 -23.45 -7.09 -16.14
N GLU A 238 -23.78 -7.14 -17.42
CA GLU A 238 -23.46 -8.28 -18.29
C GLU A 238 -21.95 -8.50 -18.42
N PHE A 239 -21.20 -7.39 -18.63
CA PHE A 239 -19.74 -7.43 -18.63
C PHE A 239 -19.19 -7.97 -17.30
N LEU A 240 -19.70 -7.53 -16.14
CA LEU A 240 -19.27 -8.04 -14.84
C LEU A 240 -19.54 -9.53 -14.68
N LYS A 241 -20.71 -10.00 -15.08
CA LYS A 241 -21.01 -11.44 -15.07
C LYS A 241 -20.02 -12.23 -15.91
N TRP A 242 -19.73 -11.77 -17.12
CA TRP A 242 -18.73 -12.38 -17.97
C TRP A 242 -17.34 -12.33 -17.33
N PHE A 243 -16.91 -11.17 -16.83
CA PHE A 243 -15.58 -10.97 -16.26
C PHE A 243 -15.30 -11.87 -15.05
N TYR A 244 -16.29 -12.10 -14.20
CA TYR A 244 -16.14 -12.92 -13.00
C TYR A 244 -16.54 -14.41 -13.18
N THR A 245 -17.25 -14.76 -14.22
CA THR A 245 -17.70 -16.15 -14.43
C THR A 245 -16.90 -16.90 -15.46
N ASP A 246 -16.29 -16.24 -16.42
CA ASP A 246 -15.38 -16.88 -17.36
C ASP A 246 -14.03 -17.16 -16.67
N LYS A 247 -13.59 -18.41 -16.80
CA LYS A 247 -12.26 -18.86 -16.33
C LYS A 247 -11.16 -18.34 -17.28
N ASN A 248 -11.00 -17.03 -17.33
CA ASN A 248 -9.92 -16.39 -18.07
C ASN A 248 -8.73 -16.09 -17.16
#